data_d833adf5a990b4bd05ebd90c22408db6
#
_entry.id   d833adf5a990b4bd05ebd90c22408db6
#
_cell.length_a   1.000
_cell.length_b   1.000
_cell.length_c   1.000
_cell.angle_alpha   90.00
_cell.angle_beta   90.00
_cell.angle_gamma   90.00
#
_symmetry.space_group_name_H-M   'P 1'
#
loop_
_entity.id
_entity.type
_entity.pdbx_description
1 polymer ?
#
loop_
_entity_poly.entity_id
_entity_poly.type
_entity_poly.pdbx_seq_one_letter_code
_entity_poly.pdbx_strand_id
1 'polypeptide(L)'
;MAELLSSTASDGVRKMMDETTSDPNRIPGCVAVVVDKSGKTLFQHASGTRGVDTKEPMTLDSVFWIASCTKMIGGIAAMQLVEQGRLALDDADLVEKHCPELKHVKIIKGIDKHGKAETVGKKNRITLRMLLSHTGKPI
;
A
#
# COMPACT_ATOMS: atom_id res chain seq x y z
N MET A 1 -29.73 8.24 -8.37
CA MET A 1 -28.62 8.63 -7.49
C MET A 1 -27.31 8.44 -8.26
N ALA A 2 -27.05 9.31 -9.22
CA ALA A 2 -26.00 9.12 -10.22
C ALA A 2 -25.15 10.37 -10.49
N GLU A 3 -25.05 11.27 -9.55
CA GLU A 3 -24.10 12.39 -9.62
C GLU A 3 -23.37 12.53 -8.29
N LEU A 4 -22.40 11.63 -8.06
CA LEU A 4 -21.51 11.74 -6.89
C LEU A 4 -20.45 12.83 -7.03
N LEU A 5 -20.22 13.33 -8.25
CA LEU A 5 -19.38 14.49 -8.53
C LEU A 5 -20.12 15.41 -9.49
N SER A 6 -20.53 16.58 -9.03
CA SER A 6 -21.05 17.63 -9.93
C SER A 6 -19.96 18.06 -10.93
N SER A 7 -20.36 18.56 -12.10
CA SER A 7 -19.40 19.11 -13.08
C SER A 7 -18.49 20.16 -12.43
N THR A 8 -19.04 21.03 -11.61
CA THR A 8 -18.30 22.07 -10.87
C THR A 8 -17.22 21.47 -9.94
N ALA A 9 -17.53 20.37 -9.24
CA ALA A 9 -16.55 19.69 -8.38
C ALA A 9 -15.42 19.04 -9.20
N SER A 10 -15.77 18.40 -10.31
CA SER A 10 -14.82 17.79 -11.23
C SER A 10 -13.88 18.84 -11.83
N ASP A 11 -14.40 19.98 -12.26
CA ASP A 11 -13.62 21.10 -12.82
C ASP A 11 -12.71 21.73 -11.76
N GLY A 12 -13.21 21.84 -10.51
CA GLY A 12 -12.40 22.33 -9.39
C GLY A 12 -11.20 21.42 -9.10
N VAL A 13 -11.40 20.09 -9.13
CA VAL A 13 -10.29 19.13 -8.94
C VAL A 13 -9.30 19.20 -10.09
N ARG A 14 -9.75 19.26 -11.37
CA ARG A 14 -8.87 19.43 -12.53
C ARG A 14 -8.00 20.67 -12.38
N LYS A 15 -8.62 21.81 -12.14
CA LYS A 15 -7.93 23.07 -11.96
C LYS A 15 -6.87 23.01 -10.86
N MET A 16 -7.22 22.46 -9.70
CA MET A 16 -6.27 22.29 -8.58
C MET A 16 -5.07 21.40 -8.96
N MET A 17 -5.31 20.32 -9.68
CA MET A 17 -4.24 19.43 -10.15
C MET A 17 -3.32 20.16 -11.13
N ASP A 18 -3.89 20.86 -12.11
CA ASP A 18 -3.13 21.59 -13.14
C ASP A 18 -2.31 22.74 -12.54
N GLU A 19 -2.88 23.51 -11.62
CA GLU A 19 -2.18 24.56 -10.89
C GLU A 19 -1.03 23.99 -10.02
N THR A 20 -1.24 22.85 -9.38
CA THR A 20 -0.23 22.23 -8.52
C THR A 20 0.95 21.67 -9.33
N THR A 21 0.68 21.06 -10.48
CA THR A 21 1.72 20.46 -11.32
C THR A 21 2.42 21.46 -12.25
N SER A 22 1.86 22.67 -12.42
CA SER A 22 2.50 23.76 -13.15
C SER A 22 3.58 24.49 -12.33
N ASP A 23 3.57 24.36 -11.01
CA ASP A 23 4.57 24.96 -10.13
C ASP A 23 5.80 24.02 -10.03
N PRO A 24 6.98 24.45 -10.51
CA PRO A 24 8.20 23.61 -10.51
C PRO A 24 8.71 23.27 -9.10
N ASN A 25 8.22 23.97 -8.05
CA ASN A 25 8.59 23.71 -6.66
C ASN A 25 7.65 22.72 -5.96
N ARG A 26 6.67 22.18 -6.67
CA ARG A 26 5.69 21.21 -6.14
C ARG A 26 5.89 19.83 -6.77
N ILE A 27 4.80 19.09 -6.94
CA ILE A 27 4.85 17.77 -7.56
C ILE A 27 4.93 17.89 -9.08
N PRO A 28 5.79 17.10 -9.76
CA PRO A 28 5.95 17.19 -11.20
C PRO A 28 4.71 16.73 -11.97
N GLY A 29 3.97 15.80 -11.45
CA GLY A 29 2.76 15.30 -12.08
C GLY A 29 1.94 14.38 -11.20
N CYS A 30 0.69 14.19 -11.56
CA CYS A 30 -0.22 13.31 -10.85
C CYS A 30 -1.30 12.74 -11.77
N VAL A 31 -1.89 11.63 -11.34
CA VAL A 31 -3.08 11.02 -11.95
C VAL A 31 -4.11 10.81 -10.87
N ALA A 32 -5.35 11.16 -11.15
CA ALA A 32 -6.49 10.87 -10.28
C ALA A 32 -7.56 10.13 -11.05
N VAL A 33 -8.10 9.07 -10.46
CA VAL A 33 -9.21 8.28 -11.00
C VAL A 33 -10.20 8.01 -9.86
N VAL A 34 -11.47 8.26 -10.12
CA VAL A 34 -12.57 7.92 -9.21
C VAL A 34 -13.51 6.96 -9.93
N VAL A 35 -13.81 5.87 -9.30
CA VAL A 35 -14.74 4.86 -9.81
C VAL A 35 -15.87 4.63 -8.83
N ASP A 36 -17.04 4.24 -9.33
CA ASP A 36 -18.13 3.79 -8.49
C ASP A 36 -17.98 2.30 -8.11
N LYS A 37 -18.93 1.78 -7.33
CA LYS A 37 -18.93 0.38 -6.89
C LYS A 37 -19.08 -0.65 -8.03
N SER A 38 -19.50 -0.20 -9.22
CA SER A 38 -19.61 -1.06 -10.41
C SER A 38 -18.34 -1.05 -11.26
N GLY A 39 -17.36 -0.20 -10.90
CA GLY A 39 -16.14 0.02 -11.68
C GLY A 39 -16.30 1.09 -12.78
N LYS A 40 -17.46 1.76 -12.87
CA LYS A 40 -17.64 2.86 -13.82
C LYS A 40 -16.81 4.06 -13.40
N THR A 41 -16.01 4.59 -14.33
CA THR A 41 -15.23 5.81 -14.10
C THR A 41 -16.16 7.03 -13.97
N LEU A 42 -16.08 7.71 -12.84
CA LEU A 42 -16.79 8.96 -12.54
C LEU A 42 -15.94 10.19 -12.81
N PHE A 43 -14.64 10.08 -12.62
CA PHE A 43 -13.65 11.13 -12.86
C PHE A 43 -12.33 10.50 -13.24
N GLN A 44 -11.60 11.15 -14.15
CA GLN A 44 -10.22 10.85 -14.46
C GLN A 44 -9.51 12.09 -14.97
N HIS A 45 -8.28 12.29 -14.52
CA HIS A 45 -7.42 13.37 -14.97
C HIS A 45 -5.96 13.01 -14.75
N ALA A 46 -5.12 13.40 -15.71
CA ALA A 46 -3.67 13.34 -15.62
C ALA A 46 -3.10 14.72 -15.86
N SER A 47 -2.16 15.17 -15.04
CA SER A 47 -1.63 16.53 -15.09
C SER A 47 -0.14 16.55 -14.83
N GLY A 48 0.60 17.45 -15.51
CA GLY A 48 2.03 17.66 -15.35
C GLY A 48 2.90 16.67 -16.15
N THR A 49 4.09 16.38 -15.64
CA THR A 49 5.10 15.54 -16.28
C THR A 49 5.39 14.27 -15.45
N ARG A 50 6.01 13.25 -16.10
CA ARG A 50 6.34 11.96 -15.46
C ARG A 50 7.46 12.06 -14.42
N GLY A 51 8.18 13.16 -14.35
CA GLY A 51 9.25 13.36 -13.40
C GLY A 51 9.81 14.78 -13.45
N VAL A 52 10.71 15.09 -12.53
CA VAL A 52 11.30 16.44 -12.38
C VAL A 52 12.15 16.82 -13.59
N ASP A 53 12.93 15.86 -14.10
CA ASP A 53 13.93 16.12 -15.16
C ASP A 53 13.43 15.68 -16.54
N THR A 54 12.13 15.53 -16.74
CA THR A 54 11.55 15.12 -18.01
C THR A 54 10.46 16.07 -18.47
N LYS A 55 10.33 16.21 -19.79
CA LYS A 55 9.21 16.93 -20.44
C LYS A 55 8.10 15.96 -20.89
N GLU A 56 8.25 14.67 -20.65
CA GLU A 56 7.22 13.70 -21.00
C GLU A 56 5.94 13.94 -20.19
N PRO A 57 4.78 14.10 -20.87
CA PRO A 57 3.54 14.38 -20.16
C PRO A 57 3.10 13.19 -19.29
N MET A 58 2.51 13.52 -18.16
CA MET A 58 1.77 12.55 -17.37
C MET A 58 0.52 12.13 -18.15
N THR A 59 0.23 10.83 -18.18
CA THR A 59 -0.94 10.25 -18.85
C THR A 59 -1.66 9.26 -17.95
N LEU A 60 -2.88 8.90 -18.28
CA LEU A 60 -3.64 7.86 -17.57
C LEU A 60 -2.95 6.47 -17.65
N ASP A 61 -2.12 6.25 -18.66
CA ASP A 61 -1.36 5.01 -18.85
C ASP A 61 0.03 5.04 -18.20
N SER A 62 0.36 6.10 -17.46
CA SER A 62 1.64 6.19 -16.77
C SER A 62 1.76 5.12 -15.70
N VAL A 63 2.92 4.44 -15.67
CA VAL A 63 3.21 3.39 -14.69
C VAL A 63 3.85 4.02 -13.45
N PHE A 64 3.31 3.67 -12.27
CA PHE A 64 3.76 4.18 -10.99
C PHE A 64 4.39 3.10 -10.12
N TRP A 65 5.47 3.44 -9.45
CA TRP A 65 5.99 2.66 -8.35
C TRP A 65 5.15 2.96 -7.10
N ILE A 66 4.19 2.09 -6.81
CA ILE A 66 3.19 2.34 -5.74
C ILE A 66 3.69 2.00 -4.32
N ALA A 67 4.90 1.49 -4.19
CA ALA A 67 5.55 1.18 -2.91
C ALA A 67 4.59 0.50 -1.91
N SER A 68 4.38 1.09 -0.74
CA SER A 68 3.55 0.53 0.33
C SER A 68 2.05 0.43 0.03
N CYS A 69 1.54 1.08 -1.02
CA CYS A 69 0.17 0.84 -1.47
C CYS A 69 -0.07 -0.62 -1.89
N THR A 70 0.99 -1.34 -2.29
CA THR A 70 0.96 -2.78 -2.53
C THR A 70 0.48 -3.59 -1.32
N LYS A 71 0.69 -3.10 -0.09
CA LYS A 71 0.23 -3.79 1.13
C LYS A 71 -1.29 -3.89 1.21
N MET A 72 -2.00 -2.88 0.70
CA MET A 72 -3.46 -2.94 0.63
C MET A 72 -3.92 -4.05 -0.31
N ILE A 73 -3.29 -4.19 -1.49
CA ILE A 73 -3.59 -5.23 -2.46
C ILE A 73 -3.32 -6.61 -1.84
N GLY A 74 -2.15 -6.77 -1.21
CA GLY A 74 -1.78 -8.01 -0.51
C GLY A 74 -2.73 -8.34 0.64
N GLY A 75 -3.15 -7.33 1.41
CA GLY A 75 -4.14 -7.47 2.49
C GLY A 75 -5.50 -7.94 1.98
N ILE A 76 -6.01 -7.35 0.90
CA ILE A 76 -7.28 -7.76 0.28
C ILE A 76 -7.17 -9.21 -0.21
N ALA A 77 -6.09 -9.57 -0.92
CA ALA A 77 -5.88 -10.94 -1.40
C ALA A 77 -5.81 -11.95 -0.23
N ALA A 78 -5.14 -11.60 0.86
CA ALA A 78 -5.09 -12.45 2.07
C ALA A 78 -6.49 -12.62 2.68
N MET A 79 -7.29 -11.56 2.76
CA MET A 79 -8.66 -11.63 3.29
C MET A 79 -9.60 -12.46 2.41
N GLN A 80 -9.44 -12.42 1.09
CA GLN A 80 -10.18 -13.32 0.19
C GLN A 80 -9.85 -14.80 0.46
N LEU A 81 -8.59 -15.13 0.78
CA LEU A 81 -8.20 -16.48 1.15
C LEU A 81 -8.76 -16.88 2.52
N VAL A 82 -8.90 -15.93 3.45
CA VAL A 82 -9.56 -16.17 4.75
C VAL A 82 -11.05 -16.44 4.54
N GLU A 83 -11.75 -15.67 3.71
CA GLU A 83 -13.16 -15.90 3.37
C GLU A 83 -13.40 -17.27 2.72
N GLN A 84 -12.43 -17.74 1.92
CA GLN A 84 -12.46 -19.08 1.30
C GLN A 84 -12.10 -20.21 2.26
N GLY A 85 -11.79 -19.91 3.53
CA GLY A 85 -11.35 -20.92 4.52
C GLY A 85 -9.97 -21.51 4.24
N ARG A 86 -9.17 -20.91 3.33
CA ARG A 86 -7.83 -21.37 2.97
C ARG A 86 -6.75 -20.84 3.92
N LEU A 87 -7.00 -19.71 4.54
CA LEU A 87 -6.16 -19.10 5.59
C LEU A 87 -7.04 -18.78 6.80
N ALA A 88 -6.38 -18.63 7.96
CA ALA A 88 -7.00 -18.14 9.18
C ALA A 88 -6.12 -17.06 9.80
N LEU A 89 -6.75 -16.00 10.32
CA LEU A 89 -6.03 -14.84 10.83
C LEU A 89 -5.17 -15.16 12.06
N ASP A 90 -5.63 -16.06 12.93
CA ASP A 90 -5.02 -16.33 14.23
C ASP A 90 -4.40 -17.74 14.33
N ASP A 91 -4.35 -18.48 13.23
CA ASP A 91 -3.74 -19.79 13.17
C ASP A 91 -2.25 -19.69 12.79
N ALA A 92 -1.39 -19.87 13.79
CA ALA A 92 0.06 -19.86 13.59
C ALA A 92 0.58 -21.13 12.89
N ASP A 93 -0.15 -22.26 12.95
CA ASP A 93 0.24 -23.48 12.23
C ASP A 93 0.16 -23.29 10.73
N LEU A 94 -0.88 -22.60 10.24
CA LEU A 94 -1.00 -22.25 8.83
C LEU A 94 0.12 -21.30 8.39
N VAL A 95 0.48 -20.32 9.21
CA VAL A 95 1.60 -19.40 8.88
C VAL A 95 2.91 -20.17 8.79
N GLU A 96 3.22 -21.03 9.76
CA GLU A 96 4.47 -21.83 9.78
C GLU A 96 4.48 -22.91 8.69
N LYS A 97 3.31 -23.38 8.24
CA LYS A 97 3.19 -24.29 7.09
C LYS A 97 3.58 -23.61 5.77
N HIS A 98 3.15 -22.37 5.56
CA HIS A 98 3.39 -21.62 4.32
C HIS A 98 4.70 -20.84 4.33
N CYS A 99 5.16 -20.42 5.52
CA CYS A 99 6.39 -19.66 5.74
C CYS A 99 7.18 -20.30 6.90
N PRO A 100 7.80 -21.47 6.70
CA PRO A 100 8.47 -22.22 7.76
C PRO A 100 9.64 -21.46 8.41
N GLU A 101 10.26 -20.54 7.70
CA GLU A 101 11.30 -19.65 8.22
C GLU A 101 10.82 -18.82 9.41
N LEU A 102 9.54 -18.46 9.46
CA LEU A 102 8.96 -17.68 10.56
C LEU A 102 8.91 -18.45 11.88
N LYS A 103 9.05 -19.77 11.84
CA LYS A 103 9.13 -20.61 13.05
C LYS A 103 10.35 -20.29 13.89
N HIS A 104 11.48 -19.98 13.26
CA HIS A 104 12.78 -19.83 13.89
C HIS A 104 13.24 -18.37 14.07
N VAL A 105 12.42 -17.38 13.69
CA VAL A 105 12.75 -15.96 13.90
C VAL A 105 12.94 -15.65 15.37
N LYS A 106 13.95 -14.85 15.66
CA LYS A 106 14.28 -14.36 17.00
C LYS A 106 14.04 -12.86 17.09
N ILE A 107 13.89 -12.36 18.29
CA ILE A 107 13.72 -10.95 18.61
C ILE A 107 15.09 -10.36 18.88
N ILE A 108 15.43 -9.25 18.21
CA ILE A 108 16.65 -8.48 18.47
C ILE A 108 16.40 -7.62 19.71
N LYS A 109 17.23 -7.80 20.74
CA LYS A 109 17.22 -6.99 21.98
C LYS A 109 18.16 -5.80 21.91
N GLY A 110 19.26 -5.94 21.18
CA GLY A 110 20.27 -4.91 21.04
C GLY A 110 21.36 -5.34 20.07
N ILE A 111 22.33 -4.46 19.91
CA ILE A 111 23.55 -4.74 19.15
C ILE A 111 24.70 -4.53 20.14
N ASP A 112 25.58 -5.53 20.26
CA ASP A 112 26.74 -5.46 21.15
C ASP A 112 27.82 -4.49 20.61
N LYS A 113 28.86 -4.26 21.42
CA LYS A 113 29.99 -3.38 21.07
C LYS A 113 30.79 -3.83 19.84
N HIS A 114 30.58 -5.04 19.37
CA HIS A 114 31.22 -5.61 18.17
C HIS A 114 30.31 -5.61 16.95
N GLY A 115 29.11 -5.00 17.03
CA GLY A 115 28.12 -4.96 15.95
C GLY A 115 27.29 -6.24 15.80
N LYS A 116 27.38 -7.18 16.75
CA LYS A 116 26.62 -8.44 16.71
C LYS A 116 25.26 -8.28 17.37
N ALA A 117 24.23 -8.77 16.72
CA ALA A 117 22.85 -8.72 17.25
C ALA A 117 22.70 -9.68 18.45
N GLU A 118 22.26 -9.13 19.57
CA GLU A 118 21.81 -9.89 20.74
C GLU A 118 20.33 -10.27 20.51
N THR A 119 20.06 -11.58 20.53
CA THR A 119 18.72 -12.08 20.20
C THR A 119 18.15 -12.94 21.30
N VAL A 120 16.82 -12.92 21.44
CA VAL A 120 16.06 -13.81 22.33
C VAL A 120 14.98 -14.55 21.54
N GLY A 121 14.53 -15.68 22.04
CA GLY A 121 13.40 -16.40 21.46
C GLY A 121 12.11 -15.59 21.57
N LYS A 122 11.24 -15.73 20.57
CA LYS A 122 9.91 -15.14 20.64
C LYS A 122 9.06 -15.92 21.66
N LYS A 123 8.20 -15.24 22.41
CA LYS A 123 7.25 -15.86 23.36
C LYS A 123 6.03 -16.44 22.64
N ASN A 124 5.54 -15.73 21.62
CA ASN A 124 4.34 -16.10 20.88
C ASN A 124 4.72 -16.48 19.45
N ARG A 125 3.93 -17.40 18.89
CA ARG A 125 4.04 -17.73 17.47
C ARG A 125 3.44 -16.61 16.62
N ILE A 126 3.95 -16.43 15.41
CA ILE A 126 3.52 -15.39 14.48
C ILE A 126 2.23 -15.82 13.78
N THR A 127 1.24 -14.96 13.79
CA THR A 127 -0.04 -15.15 13.10
C THR A 127 -0.18 -14.23 11.89
N LEU A 128 -1.06 -14.55 10.95
CA LEU A 128 -1.36 -13.70 9.79
C LEU A 128 -1.88 -12.33 10.24
N ARG A 129 -2.69 -12.26 11.29
CA ARG A 129 -3.15 -11.00 11.87
C ARG A 129 -1.98 -10.11 12.30
N MET A 130 -0.98 -10.67 12.99
CA MET A 130 0.20 -9.92 13.42
C MET A 130 0.99 -9.37 12.23
N LEU A 131 1.12 -10.14 11.15
CA LEU A 131 1.81 -9.70 9.93
C LEU A 131 1.06 -8.56 9.24
N LEU A 132 -0.25 -8.70 9.05
CA LEU A 132 -1.07 -7.70 8.35
C LEU A 132 -1.22 -6.39 9.15
N SER A 133 -1.24 -6.47 10.48
CA SER A 133 -1.42 -5.30 11.37
C SER A 133 -0.11 -4.72 11.91
N HIS A 134 1.05 -5.29 11.55
CA HIS A 134 2.36 -4.91 12.07
C HIS A 134 2.44 -4.92 13.62
N THR A 135 1.71 -5.83 14.27
CA THR A 135 1.64 -5.93 15.74
C THR A 135 2.58 -6.99 16.32
N GLY A 136 3.49 -7.54 15.54
CA GLY A 136 4.52 -8.46 16.00
C GLY A 136 5.57 -7.81 16.93
N LYS A 137 5.13 -6.95 17.86
CA LYS A 137 6.05 -6.36 18.84
C LYS A 137 6.54 -7.40 19.84
N PRO A 138 7.83 -7.40 20.18
CA PRO A 138 8.30 -8.09 21.37
C PRO A 138 7.71 -7.41 22.60
N ILE A 139 6.96 -8.15 23.40
CA ILE A 139 6.60 -7.75 24.76
C ILE A 139 7.66 -8.31 25.70
#